data_96e630f11e64d983000ed556b86e8d9c
#
_entry.id   96e630f11e64d983000ed556b86e8d9c
#
_cell.length_a   1.000
_cell.length_b   1.000
_cell.length_c   1.000
_cell.angle_alpha   90.00
_cell.angle_beta   90.00
_cell.angle_gamma   90.00
#
_symmetry.space_group_name_H-M   'P 1'
#
loop_
_entity.id
_entity.type
_entity.pdbx_description
1 polymer ?
#
loop_
_entity_poly.entity_id
_entity_poly.type
_entity_poly.pdbx_seq_one_letter_code
_entity_poly.pdbx_strand_id
1 'polypeptide(L)'
;MNKASKQKVLFLKEEYADGEGTFVYSKRSKYEGHWVSGQRDGYGVHTFSDRSKYVGQHKKGLRHGKGTEIFHNGEKYSGNWKDGARNGKGIYLWPTGSKYIGEFKNDEENGSGTFIWSDGSKYVGEFNNGGIHGNGLITYPTGEKFEGEFKDEKYHGHGTVISADGEKFEGDWRDGEFTGHGTYTSPDGEKYEGGWENYEFHGKGTHTKPDGIKYEGGFKGGDRSGNGIITMPDGCKFVGNFKDDQAEGHGKIIFKNGDVSEGEWKDGERDIQVTYTWPGGEKYVGEYVNDSIDGQGTYTFPDGEKYEGRFKGGHYHGQGTLTFPDGSKSVGEFKDDEPFNITEYDKEGTIIGKIVNGVKK
;
A
#
# COMPACT_ATOMS: atom_id res chain seq x y z
N MET A 1 -59.04 15.06 -47.24
CA MET A 1 -58.63 16.45 -46.87
C MET A 1 -58.87 16.62 -45.37
N ASN A 2 -57.87 16.42 -44.57
CA ASN A 2 -57.97 16.63 -43.10
C ASN A 2 -57.62 18.08 -42.81
N LYS A 3 -58.66 18.86 -42.40
CA LYS A 3 -58.47 20.18 -41.87
C LYS A 3 -57.75 20.09 -40.51
N ALA A 4 -56.46 20.45 -40.49
CA ALA A 4 -55.79 20.78 -39.26
C ALA A 4 -56.55 21.90 -38.56
N SER A 5 -57.22 21.61 -37.44
CA SER A 5 -57.81 22.60 -36.60
C SER A 5 -56.67 23.48 -36.02
N LYS A 6 -56.66 24.77 -36.44
CA LYS A 6 -55.84 25.78 -35.79
C LYS A 6 -56.29 25.85 -34.34
N GLN A 7 -55.49 25.32 -33.45
CA GLN A 7 -55.69 25.46 -32.01
C GLN A 7 -55.73 26.95 -31.66
N LYS A 8 -56.86 27.37 -31.17
CA LYS A 8 -57.12 28.77 -30.75
C LYS A 8 -56.34 28.97 -29.46
N VAL A 9 -55.29 29.80 -29.48
CA VAL A 9 -54.60 30.25 -28.27
C VAL A 9 -55.59 31.01 -27.40
N LEU A 10 -56.14 30.39 -26.38
CA LEU A 10 -56.98 31.01 -25.37
C LEU A 10 -56.04 31.65 -24.32
N PHE A 11 -56.06 32.99 -24.18
CA PHE A 11 -55.49 33.69 -23.05
C PHE A 11 -56.43 33.47 -21.86
N LEU A 12 -56.06 32.52 -20.99
CA LEU A 12 -56.83 32.18 -19.79
C LEU A 12 -56.48 33.16 -18.67
N LYS A 13 -57.48 33.56 -17.85
CA LYS A 13 -57.21 34.12 -16.52
C LYS A 13 -56.77 32.94 -15.65
N GLU A 14 -55.67 33.08 -14.95
CA GLU A 14 -55.04 32.02 -14.15
C GLU A 14 -56.01 31.34 -13.17
N GLU A 15 -56.90 32.10 -12.56
CA GLU A 15 -57.88 31.66 -11.54
C GLU A 15 -58.90 30.62 -12.01
N TYR A 16 -59.12 30.47 -13.33
CA TYR A 16 -60.20 29.64 -13.87
C TYR A 16 -59.75 28.74 -15.03
N ALA A 17 -58.42 28.52 -15.16
CA ALA A 17 -57.89 27.72 -16.25
C ALA A 17 -58.14 26.23 -16.04
N ASP A 18 -58.84 25.58 -16.95
CA ASP A 18 -59.01 24.13 -17.08
C ASP A 18 -58.73 23.70 -18.52
N GLY A 19 -58.02 22.56 -18.70
CA GLY A 19 -57.68 22.00 -20.02
C GLY A 19 -56.37 22.57 -20.59
N GLU A 20 -56.21 22.49 -21.91
CA GLU A 20 -55.01 22.96 -22.61
C GLU A 20 -55.06 24.48 -22.85
N GLY A 21 -53.97 25.17 -22.46
CA GLY A 21 -53.91 26.62 -22.66
C GLY A 21 -52.52 27.22 -22.51
N THR A 22 -52.41 28.50 -22.94
CA THR A 22 -51.18 29.29 -22.79
C THR A 22 -51.46 30.47 -21.85
N PHE A 23 -50.59 30.58 -20.83
CA PHE A 23 -50.59 31.76 -19.96
C PHE A 23 -49.25 32.49 -20.05
N VAL A 24 -49.29 33.80 -20.26
CA VAL A 24 -48.12 34.66 -20.38
C VAL A 24 -47.96 35.50 -19.11
N TYR A 25 -46.96 35.20 -18.29
CA TYR A 25 -46.67 35.94 -17.05
C TYR A 25 -45.96 37.25 -17.32
N SER A 26 -45.08 37.28 -18.37
CA SER A 26 -44.34 38.46 -18.81
C SER A 26 -43.89 38.30 -20.27
N LYS A 27 -43.24 39.37 -20.82
CA LYS A 27 -42.68 39.31 -22.20
C LYS A 27 -41.73 38.11 -22.44
N ARG A 28 -41.15 37.54 -21.34
CA ARG A 28 -40.16 36.44 -21.41
C ARG A 28 -40.57 35.22 -20.62
N SER A 29 -41.74 35.21 -19.96
CA SER A 29 -42.17 34.09 -19.13
C SER A 29 -43.58 33.66 -19.53
N LYS A 30 -43.72 32.36 -19.89
CA LYS A 30 -44.99 31.78 -20.28
C LYS A 30 -45.05 30.29 -19.92
N TYR A 31 -46.28 29.80 -19.71
CA TYR A 31 -46.55 28.38 -19.63
C TYR A 31 -47.54 27.99 -20.75
N GLU A 32 -47.25 26.88 -21.41
CA GLU A 32 -48.07 26.28 -22.46
C GLU A 32 -48.31 24.80 -22.06
N GLY A 33 -49.54 24.41 -21.74
CA GLY A 33 -49.83 23.06 -21.32
C GLY A 33 -51.19 22.94 -20.60
N HIS A 34 -51.32 21.84 -19.85
CA HIS A 34 -52.56 21.47 -19.18
C HIS A 34 -52.73 22.17 -17.84
N TRP A 35 -53.95 22.53 -17.55
CA TRP A 35 -54.39 23.27 -16.36
C TRP A 35 -55.53 22.53 -15.66
N VAL A 36 -55.55 22.54 -14.32
CA VAL A 36 -56.68 22.08 -13.49
C VAL A 36 -56.89 23.08 -12.37
N SER A 37 -58.11 23.62 -12.28
CA SER A 37 -58.52 24.63 -11.27
C SER A 37 -57.50 25.77 -11.12
N GLY A 38 -57.06 26.34 -12.24
CA GLY A 38 -56.10 27.45 -12.28
C GLY A 38 -54.66 27.10 -11.99
N GLN A 39 -54.33 25.83 -11.78
CA GLN A 39 -52.97 25.37 -11.52
C GLN A 39 -52.41 24.53 -12.71
N ARG A 40 -51.13 24.70 -12.97
CA ARG A 40 -50.43 23.81 -13.94
C ARG A 40 -50.54 22.38 -13.42
N ASP A 41 -51.15 21.47 -14.18
CA ASP A 41 -51.34 20.09 -13.85
C ASP A 41 -51.31 19.24 -15.13
N GLY A 42 -50.55 18.16 -15.17
CA GLY A 42 -50.29 17.43 -16.40
C GLY A 42 -49.06 17.89 -17.15
N TYR A 43 -48.97 17.63 -18.46
CA TYR A 43 -47.81 17.93 -19.30
C TYR A 43 -47.83 19.37 -19.78
N GLY A 44 -46.66 20.02 -19.80
CA GLY A 44 -46.55 21.39 -20.33
C GLY A 44 -45.12 21.89 -20.49
N VAL A 45 -45.00 23.07 -21.05
CA VAL A 45 -43.76 23.77 -21.31
C VAL A 45 -43.78 25.11 -20.54
N HIS A 46 -42.89 25.28 -19.61
CA HIS A 46 -42.67 26.54 -18.88
C HIS A 46 -41.40 27.21 -19.38
N THR A 47 -41.50 28.39 -19.95
CA THR A 47 -40.35 29.26 -20.24
C THR A 47 -40.28 30.30 -19.16
N PHE A 48 -39.12 30.41 -18.47
CA PHE A 48 -38.87 31.34 -17.38
C PHE A 48 -38.32 32.68 -17.89
N SER A 49 -38.35 33.70 -17.05
CA SER A 49 -37.89 35.06 -17.40
C SER A 49 -36.39 35.15 -17.72
N ASP A 50 -35.59 34.26 -17.13
CA ASP A 50 -34.16 34.11 -17.37
C ASP A 50 -33.82 33.31 -18.65
N ARG A 51 -34.84 32.87 -19.39
CA ARG A 51 -34.78 31.98 -20.58
C ARG A 51 -34.56 30.50 -20.29
N SER A 52 -34.52 30.08 -19.05
CA SER A 52 -34.59 28.65 -18.70
C SER A 52 -35.91 28.08 -19.22
N LYS A 53 -35.93 26.81 -19.48
CA LYS A 53 -37.10 26.11 -20.03
C LYS A 53 -37.29 24.76 -19.35
N TYR A 54 -38.48 24.52 -18.82
CA TYR A 54 -38.89 23.19 -18.35
C TYR A 54 -39.92 22.62 -19.31
N VAL A 55 -39.76 21.36 -19.67
CA VAL A 55 -40.69 20.56 -20.48
C VAL A 55 -40.98 19.27 -19.74
N GLY A 56 -42.21 19.08 -19.26
CA GLY A 56 -42.53 17.90 -18.47
C GLY A 56 -43.84 17.98 -17.74
N GLN A 57 -44.02 17.08 -16.82
CA GLN A 57 -45.21 16.95 -16.00
C GLN A 57 -45.21 17.97 -14.87
N HIS A 58 -46.41 18.47 -14.56
CA HIS A 58 -46.69 19.35 -13.43
C HIS A 58 -47.81 18.71 -12.57
N LYS A 59 -47.83 19.04 -11.30
CA LYS A 59 -48.90 18.68 -10.37
C LYS A 59 -49.09 19.85 -9.38
N LYS A 60 -50.32 20.35 -9.26
CA LYS A 60 -50.65 21.49 -8.38
C LYS A 60 -49.67 22.67 -8.49
N GLY A 61 -49.34 23.05 -9.74
CA GLY A 61 -48.46 24.16 -10.04
C GLY A 61 -46.95 23.84 -9.97
N LEU A 62 -46.51 22.70 -9.45
CA LEU A 62 -45.12 22.33 -9.26
C LEU A 62 -44.65 21.32 -10.32
N ARG A 63 -43.33 21.34 -10.66
CA ARG A 63 -42.70 20.30 -11.48
C ARG A 63 -42.89 18.95 -10.80
N HIS A 64 -43.36 17.93 -11.50
CA HIS A 64 -43.65 16.61 -10.97
C HIS A 64 -43.45 15.54 -12.04
N GLY A 65 -43.29 14.27 -11.65
CA GLY A 65 -43.16 13.18 -12.62
C GLY A 65 -41.90 13.30 -13.50
N LYS A 66 -42.01 13.03 -14.79
CA LYS A 66 -40.91 13.15 -15.74
C LYS A 66 -40.85 14.54 -16.38
N GLY A 67 -39.61 15.09 -16.46
CA GLY A 67 -39.41 16.38 -17.11
C GLY A 67 -37.94 16.65 -17.43
N THR A 68 -37.75 17.63 -18.33
CA THR A 68 -36.43 18.12 -18.74
C THR A 68 -36.39 19.60 -18.48
N GLU A 69 -35.37 20.06 -17.78
CA GLU A 69 -35.06 21.50 -17.60
C GLU A 69 -33.76 21.83 -18.33
N ILE A 70 -33.78 22.91 -19.06
CA ILE A 70 -32.60 23.53 -19.69
C ILE A 70 -32.44 24.88 -19.02
N PHE A 71 -31.36 25.08 -18.32
CA PHE A 71 -31.02 26.29 -17.59
C PHE A 71 -30.42 27.34 -18.52
N HIS A 72 -30.50 28.62 -18.12
CA HIS A 72 -29.97 29.73 -18.92
C HIS A 72 -28.45 29.68 -19.15
N ASN A 73 -27.72 29.03 -18.25
CA ASN A 73 -26.28 28.82 -18.34
C ASN A 73 -25.89 27.61 -19.23
N GLY A 74 -26.87 26.90 -19.82
CA GLY A 74 -26.67 25.76 -20.69
C GLY A 74 -26.65 24.40 -19.99
N GLU A 75 -26.76 24.35 -18.68
CA GLU A 75 -26.95 23.10 -17.94
C GLU A 75 -28.30 22.48 -18.32
N LYS A 76 -28.37 21.15 -18.19
CA LYS A 76 -29.59 20.40 -18.50
C LYS A 76 -29.79 19.27 -17.52
N TYR A 77 -30.98 19.19 -16.94
CA TYR A 77 -31.48 18.05 -16.22
C TYR A 77 -32.60 17.36 -16.99
N SER A 78 -32.57 16.02 -17.01
CA SER A 78 -33.64 15.19 -17.55
C SER A 78 -33.89 14.02 -16.64
N GLY A 79 -35.05 13.95 -15.99
CA GLY A 79 -35.31 12.94 -14.99
C GLY A 79 -36.64 13.11 -14.28
N ASN A 80 -36.68 12.55 -13.06
CA ASN A 80 -37.87 12.57 -12.23
C ASN A 80 -37.86 13.84 -11.33
N TRP A 81 -39.09 14.33 -11.11
CA TRP A 81 -39.39 15.50 -10.30
C TRP A 81 -40.45 15.17 -9.27
N LYS A 82 -40.32 15.72 -8.09
CA LYS A 82 -41.34 15.64 -7.03
C LYS A 82 -41.42 16.96 -6.32
N ASP A 83 -42.64 17.52 -6.29
CA ASP A 83 -43.00 18.75 -5.59
C ASP A 83 -42.03 19.95 -5.88
N GLY A 84 -41.60 20.06 -7.14
CA GLY A 84 -40.73 21.12 -7.64
C GLY A 84 -39.23 20.81 -7.64
N ALA A 85 -38.77 19.77 -6.94
CA ALA A 85 -37.38 19.38 -6.82
C ALA A 85 -37.05 18.17 -7.70
N ARG A 86 -35.76 18.03 -8.14
CA ARG A 86 -35.25 16.83 -8.76
C ARG A 86 -35.27 15.71 -7.69
N ASN A 87 -35.89 14.58 -8.02
CA ASN A 87 -36.07 13.50 -7.05
C ASN A 87 -36.26 12.14 -7.77
N GLY A 88 -35.46 11.13 -7.42
CA GLY A 88 -35.39 9.86 -8.12
C GLY A 88 -34.40 9.89 -9.29
N LYS A 89 -34.50 8.99 -10.27
CA LYS A 89 -33.51 8.85 -11.34
C LYS A 89 -33.51 9.99 -12.34
N GLY A 90 -32.29 10.45 -12.70
CA GLY A 90 -32.11 11.52 -13.66
C GLY A 90 -30.71 11.56 -14.26
N ILE A 91 -30.55 12.45 -15.24
CA ILE A 91 -29.30 12.77 -15.92
C ILE A 91 -29.11 14.28 -15.80
N TYR A 92 -27.97 14.71 -15.30
CA TYR A 92 -27.54 16.11 -15.30
C TYR A 92 -26.35 16.28 -16.24
N LEU A 93 -26.37 17.30 -17.05
CA LEU A 93 -25.32 17.63 -18.01
C LEU A 93 -24.86 19.07 -17.75
N TRP A 94 -23.56 19.23 -17.56
CA TRP A 94 -22.91 20.54 -17.46
C TRP A 94 -22.37 21.00 -18.80
N PRO A 95 -22.32 22.32 -19.07
CA PRO A 95 -21.73 22.83 -20.31
C PRO A 95 -20.25 22.50 -20.50
N THR A 96 -19.54 22.19 -19.42
CA THR A 96 -18.15 21.73 -19.44
C THR A 96 -17.97 20.37 -20.11
N GLY A 97 -19.07 19.62 -20.31
CA GLY A 97 -19.06 18.24 -20.79
C GLY A 97 -19.17 17.20 -19.67
N SER A 98 -19.08 17.62 -18.43
CA SER A 98 -19.32 16.71 -17.29
C SER A 98 -20.76 16.23 -17.25
N LYS A 99 -20.99 15.06 -16.67
CA LYS A 99 -22.28 14.40 -16.66
C LYS A 99 -22.48 13.57 -15.39
N TYR A 100 -23.65 13.69 -14.77
CA TYR A 100 -24.11 12.77 -13.73
C TYR A 100 -25.30 11.95 -14.22
N ILE A 101 -25.32 10.68 -13.89
CA ILE A 101 -26.42 9.74 -14.16
C ILE A 101 -26.68 8.97 -12.87
N GLY A 102 -27.79 9.23 -12.21
CA GLY A 102 -28.03 8.59 -10.91
C GLY A 102 -29.32 9.04 -10.25
N GLU A 103 -29.36 8.85 -8.96
CA GLU A 103 -30.47 9.21 -8.12
C GLU A 103 -30.31 10.64 -7.57
N PHE A 104 -31.42 11.33 -7.43
CA PHE A 104 -31.53 12.66 -6.84
C PHE A 104 -32.47 12.65 -5.67
N LYS A 105 -32.21 13.47 -4.68
CA LYS A 105 -33.09 13.72 -3.54
C LYS A 105 -33.02 15.20 -3.19
N ASN A 106 -34.18 15.89 -3.31
CA ASN A 106 -34.30 17.32 -3.00
C ASN A 106 -33.26 18.20 -3.72
N ASP A 107 -33.09 17.99 -5.04
CA ASP A 107 -32.17 18.69 -5.93
C ASP A 107 -30.69 18.32 -5.81
N GLU A 108 -30.30 17.40 -4.94
CA GLU A 108 -28.93 16.93 -4.76
C GLU A 108 -28.76 15.51 -5.27
N GLU A 109 -27.54 15.16 -5.78
CA GLU A 109 -27.12 13.80 -6.10
C GLU A 109 -27.16 12.97 -4.82
N ASN A 110 -27.79 11.78 -4.89
CA ASN A 110 -27.98 10.94 -3.71
C ASN A 110 -28.14 9.46 -4.13
N GLY A 111 -27.78 8.51 -3.25
CA GLY A 111 -27.87 7.10 -3.58
C GLY A 111 -26.87 6.67 -4.65
N SER A 112 -27.23 5.74 -5.52
CA SER A 112 -26.31 5.20 -6.54
C SER A 112 -26.26 6.08 -7.79
N GLY A 113 -25.03 6.31 -8.27
CA GLY A 113 -24.84 7.14 -9.47
C GLY A 113 -23.53 6.89 -10.21
N THR A 114 -23.42 7.53 -11.37
CA THR A 114 -22.21 7.62 -12.17
C THR A 114 -21.94 9.10 -12.47
N PHE A 115 -20.76 9.57 -12.11
CA PHE A 115 -20.26 10.87 -12.52
C PHE A 115 -19.16 10.68 -13.56
N ILE A 116 -19.22 11.44 -14.64
CA ILE A 116 -18.21 11.48 -15.68
C ILE A 116 -17.75 12.91 -15.81
N TRP A 117 -16.49 13.16 -15.50
CA TRP A 117 -15.86 14.48 -15.63
C TRP A 117 -15.53 14.80 -17.09
N SER A 118 -15.30 16.07 -17.37
CA SER A 118 -14.97 16.56 -18.71
C SER A 118 -13.61 16.06 -19.23
N ASP A 119 -12.70 15.66 -18.33
CA ASP A 119 -11.40 15.05 -18.66
C ASP A 119 -11.50 13.56 -19.01
N GLY A 120 -12.69 12.95 -18.84
CA GLY A 120 -12.94 11.53 -19.07
C GLY A 120 -12.82 10.66 -17.83
N SER A 121 -12.42 11.20 -16.68
CA SER A 121 -12.48 10.50 -15.40
C SER A 121 -13.91 10.05 -15.10
N LYS A 122 -14.07 8.94 -14.42
CA LYS A 122 -15.38 8.34 -14.14
C LYS A 122 -15.44 7.80 -12.72
N TYR A 123 -16.46 8.17 -11.99
CA TYR A 123 -16.84 7.56 -10.72
C TYR A 123 -18.16 6.79 -10.88
N VAL A 124 -18.21 5.61 -10.27
CA VAL A 124 -19.42 4.78 -10.14
C VAL A 124 -19.52 4.36 -8.69
N GLY A 125 -20.56 4.79 -7.99
CA GLY A 125 -20.68 4.51 -6.56
C GLY A 125 -21.82 5.26 -5.91
N GLU A 126 -21.66 5.46 -4.61
CA GLU A 126 -22.66 6.11 -3.76
C GLU A 126 -22.41 7.62 -3.68
N PHE A 127 -23.51 8.36 -3.55
CA PHE A 127 -23.55 9.82 -3.38
C PHE A 127 -24.38 10.16 -2.15
N ASN A 128 -23.97 11.20 -1.44
CA ASN A 128 -24.73 11.75 -0.33
C ASN A 128 -24.63 13.28 -0.33
N ASN A 129 -25.78 13.96 -0.37
CA ASN A 129 -25.90 15.43 -0.36
C ASN A 129 -24.99 16.10 -1.42
N GLY A 130 -24.99 15.57 -2.65
CA GLY A 130 -24.25 16.10 -3.79
C GLY A 130 -22.78 15.65 -3.90
N GLY A 131 -22.22 15.00 -2.88
CA GLY A 131 -20.82 14.54 -2.86
C GLY A 131 -20.66 13.04 -2.98
N ILE A 132 -19.48 12.60 -3.45
CA ILE A 132 -19.05 11.20 -3.45
C ILE A 132 -18.92 10.72 -2.00
N HIS A 133 -19.56 9.58 -1.71
CA HIS A 133 -19.58 8.99 -0.37
C HIS A 133 -19.76 7.47 -0.45
N GLY A 134 -19.46 6.72 0.64
CA GLY A 134 -19.65 5.27 0.68
C GLY A 134 -18.78 4.52 -0.31
N ASN A 135 -19.24 3.36 -0.80
CA ASN A 135 -18.45 2.52 -1.69
C ASN A 135 -18.53 2.99 -3.15
N GLY A 136 -17.39 2.92 -3.84
CA GLY A 136 -17.34 3.30 -5.24
C GLY A 136 -16.04 2.94 -5.94
N LEU A 137 -16.06 3.11 -7.26
CA LEU A 137 -14.92 2.95 -8.15
C LEU A 137 -14.70 4.26 -8.91
N ILE A 138 -13.53 4.86 -8.75
CA ILE A 138 -13.07 5.94 -9.63
C ILE A 138 -12.04 5.40 -10.62
N THR A 139 -12.10 5.85 -11.87
CA THR A 139 -11.17 5.49 -12.94
C THR A 139 -10.73 6.77 -13.64
N TYR A 140 -9.43 6.94 -13.80
CA TYR A 140 -8.82 8.10 -14.48
C TYR A 140 -8.43 7.75 -15.91
N PRO A 141 -8.33 8.74 -16.83
CA PRO A 141 -7.89 8.51 -18.21
C PRO A 141 -6.47 7.92 -18.34
N THR A 142 -5.64 8.09 -17.33
CA THR A 142 -4.30 7.49 -17.22
C THR A 142 -4.32 5.97 -17.08
N GLY A 143 -5.49 5.38 -16.72
CA GLY A 143 -5.64 3.98 -16.37
C GLY A 143 -5.58 3.72 -14.86
N GLU A 144 -5.19 4.71 -14.08
CA GLU A 144 -5.26 4.65 -12.61
C GLU A 144 -6.71 4.45 -12.15
N LYS A 145 -6.91 3.68 -11.09
CA LYS A 145 -8.22 3.49 -10.47
C LYS A 145 -8.10 3.27 -8.97
N PHE A 146 -9.15 3.68 -8.26
CA PHE A 146 -9.37 3.33 -6.86
C PHE A 146 -10.75 2.69 -6.71
N GLU A 147 -10.81 1.58 -5.99
CA GLU A 147 -12.03 0.89 -5.58
C GLU A 147 -12.04 0.74 -4.07
N GLY A 148 -13.05 1.29 -3.39
CA GLY A 148 -13.10 1.28 -1.93
C GLY A 148 -14.11 2.28 -1.38
N GLU A 149 -13.92 2.62 -0.11
CA GLU A 149 -14.77 3.58 0.59
C GLU A 149 -14.33 5.03 0.33
N PHE A 150 -15.31 5.92 0.27
CA PHE A 150 -15.13 7.36 0.14
C PHE A 150 -15.84 8.07 1.30
N LYS A 151 -15.19 9.08 1.83
CA LYS A 151 -15.74 10.00 2.82
C LYS A 151 -15.28 11.41 2.51
N ASP A 152 -16.23 12.34 2.45
CA ASP A 152 -15.95 13.74 2.12
C ASP A 152 -15.07 13.88 0.87
N GLU A 153 -15.44 13.11 -0.21
CA GLU A 153 -14.77 13.04 -1.51
C GLU A 153 -13.33 12.49 -1.50
N LYS A 154 -12.86 11.93 -0.37
CA LYS A 154 -11.53 11.36 -0.19
C LYS A 154 -11.60 9.85 -0.02
N TYR A 155 -10.54 9.15 -0.42
CA TYR A 155 -10.36 7.73 -0.11
C TYR A 155 -10.36 7.54 1.42
N HIS A 156 -11.13 6.58 1.89
CA HIS A 156 -11.31 6.30 3.30
C HIS A 156 -11.57 4.81 3.52
N GLY A 157 -11.44 4.33 4.78
CA GLY A 157 -11.71 2.92 5.08
C GLY A 157 -10.80 1.96 4.33
N HIS A 158 -11.33 0.82 3.90
CA HIS A 158 -10.57 -0.16 3.13
C HIS A 158 -10.74 0.06 1.63
N GLY A 159 -9.64 0.00 0.88
CA GLY A 159 -9.69 0.19 -0.57
C GLY A 159 -8.42 -0.24 -1.30
N THR A 160 -8.53 -0.28 -2.62
CA THR A 160 -7.46 -0.67 -3.54
C THR A 160 -7.21 0.42 -4.57
N VAL A 161 -5.98 0.92 -4.64
CA VAL A 161 -5.46 1.70 -5.77
C VAL A 161 -4.73 0.76 -6.72
N ILE A 162 -4.93 0.95 -8.01
CA ILE A 162 -4.06 0.41 -9.05
C ILE A 162 -3.60 1.60 -9.88
N SER A 163 -2.29 1.86 -9.88
CA SER A 163 -1.67 2.94 -10.65
C SER A 163 -1.61 2.63 -12.16
N ALA A 164 -1.27 3.64 -12.96
CA ALA A 164 -1.22 3.51 -14.41
C ALA A 164 -0.15 2.51 -14.90
N ASP A 165 0.92 2.34 -14.15
CA ASP A 165 2.01 1.38 -14.41
C ASP A 165 1.77 0.00 -13.80
N GLY A 166 0.65 -0.18 -13.07
CA GLY A 166 0.20 -1.47 -12.57
C GLY A 166 0.61 -1.77 -11.13
N GLU A 167 1.18 -0.82 -10.41
CA GLU A 167 1.38 -0.96 -8.96
C GLU A 167 0.05 -1.04 -8.24
N LYS A 168 -0.04 -1.91 -7.25
CA LYS A 168 -1.25 -2.13 -6.46
C LYS A 168 -0.99 -1.84 -4.98
N PHE A 169 -1.84 -0.99 -4.39
CA PHE A 169 -1.93 -0.71 -2.96
C PHE A 169 -3.30 -1.15 -2.46
N GLU A 170 -3.34 -2.10 -1.52
CA GLU A 170 -4.59 -2.63 -0.94
C GLU A 170 -4.50 -2.57 0.58
N GLY A 171 -5.41 -1.87 1.23
CA GLY A 171 -5.39 -1.70 2.69
C GLY A 171 -6.19 -0.49 3.16
N ASP A 172 -5.73 0.11 4.27
CA ASP A 172 -6.46 1.14 4.98
C ASP A 172 -6.11 2.54 4.47
N TRP A 173 -7.15 3.35 4.29
CA TRP A 173 -7.10 4.73 3.81
C TRP A 173 -7.73 5.67 4.82
N ARG A 174 -7.12 6.82 5.05
CA ARG A 174 -7.67 7.88 5.90
C ARG A 174 -7.42 9.23 5.26
N ASP A 175 -8.51 9.96 4.99
CA ASP A 175 -8.49 11.32 4.44
C ASP A 175 -7.67 11.46 3.14
N GLY A 176 -7.63 10.36 2.34
CA GLY A 176 -6.90 10.28 1.08
C GLY A 176 -5.49 9.71 1.19
N GLU A 177 -4.99 9.40 2.39
CA GLU A 177 -3.65 8.85 2.63
C GLU A 177 -3.70 7.35 2.90
N PHE A 178 -2.75 6.59 2.32
CA PHE A 178 -2.57 5.18 2.60
C PHE A 178 -1.85 5.01 3.93
N THR A 179 -2.48 4.33 4.89
CA THR A 179 -2.03 4.26 6.29
C THR A 179 -2.50 2.95 6.94
N GLY A 180 -2.14 2.73 8.21
CA GLY A 180 -2.61 1.56 8.94
C GLY A 180 -1.95 0.27 8.48
N HIS A 181 -2.73 -0.72 8.05
CA HIS A 181 -2.22 -1.99 7.53
C HIS A 181 -2.57 -2.17 6.05
N GLY A 182 -1.60 -2.64 5.26
CA GLY A 182 -1.84 -2.84 3.84
C GLY A 182 -0.78 -3.64 3.11
N THR A 183 -1.07 -3.93 1.85
CA THR A 183 -0.22 -4.65 0.93
C THR A 183 0.10 -3.77 -0.28
N TYR A 184 1.39 -3.69 -0.61
CA TYR A 184 1.88 -3.18 -1.89
C TYR A 184 2.34 -4.33 -2.75
N THR A 185 2.10 -4.25 -4.05
CA THR A 185 2.62 -5.20 -5.04
C THR A 185 2.96 -4.44 -6.31
N SER A 186 4.20 -4.57 -6.79
CA SER A 186 4.65 -4.03 -8.07
C SER A 186 4.49 -5.06 -9.19
N PRO A 187 4.49 -4.62 -10.46
CA PRO A 187 4.41 -5.51 -11.62
C PRO A 187 5.61 -6.46 -11.78
N ASP A 188 6.77 -6.10 -11.26
CA ASP A 188 8.00 -6.92 -11.30
C ASP A 188 8.07 -7.95 -10.17
N GLY A 189 7.06 -7.96 -9.27
CA GLY A 189 6.93 -8.96 -8.21
C GLY A 189 7.45 -8.51 -6.85
N GLU A 190 7.86 -7.24 -6.68
CA GLU A 190 8.10 -6.71 -5.34
C GLU A 190 6.81 -6.71 -4.52
N LYS A 191 6.89 -7.13 -3.26
CA LYS A 191 5.73 -7.16 -2.36
C LYS A 191 6.11 -6.65 -0.98
N TYR A 192 5.27 -5.78 -0.42
CA TYR A 192 5.29 -5.45 0.99
C TYR A 192 3.93 -5.74 1.62
N GLU A 193 3.94 -6.28 2.84
CA GLU A 193 2.74 -6.51 3.64
C GLU A 193 3.04 -6.10 5.09
N GLY A 194 2.35 -5.11 5.61
CA GLY A 194 2.64 -4.59 6.94
C GLY A 194 1.99 -3.25 7.24
N GLY A 195 2.58 -2.54 8.21
CA GLY A 195 2.15 -1.21 8.61
C GLY A 195 2.57 -0.14 7.61
N TRP A 196 1.76 0.91 7.50
CA TRP A 196 1.96 2.06 6.64
C TRP A 196 1.72 3.36 7.39
N GLU A 197 2.51 4.36 7.11
CA GLU A 197 2.31 5.74 7.56
C GLU A 197 2.71 6.69 6.43
N ASN A 198 1.76 7.50 5.93
CA ASN A 198 1.99 8.48 4.85
C ASN A 198 2.67 7.87 3.60
N TYR A 199 2.18 6.71 3.12
CA TYR A 199 2.72 5.95 1.98
C TYR A 199 4.12 5.36 2.19
N GLU A 200 4.66 5.36 3.41
CA GLU A 200 5.93 4.75 3.76
C GLU A 200 5.74 3.49 4.61
N PHE A 201 6.63 2.50 4.44
CA PHE A 201 6.63 1.31 5.30
C PHE A 201 6.86 1.71 6.74
N HIS A 202 6.02 1.24 7.64
CA HIS A 202 6.06 1.60 9.06
C HIS A 202 5.68 0.42 9.96
N GLY A 203 6.23 0.42 11.22
CA GLY A 203 5.91 -0.63 12.18
C GLY A 203 6.43 -2.01 11.79
N LYS A 204 5.63 -3.05 11.94
CA LYS A 204 6.00 -4.43 11.55
C LYS A 204 5.56 -4.71 10.13
N GLY A 205 6.42 -5.42 9.38
CA GLY A 205 6.09 -5.81 8.01
C GLY A 205 7.00 -6.89 7.44
N THR A 206 6.60 -7.35 6.27
CA THR A 206 7.33 -8.29 5.42
C THR A 206 7.54 -7.66 4.06
N HIS A 207 8.78 -7.51 3.65
CA HIS A 207 9.16 -7.01 2.35
C HIS A 207 9.85 -8.11 1.56
N THR A 208 9.35 -8.42 0.37
CA THR A 208 9.92 -9.41 -0.54
C THR A 208 10.30 -8.71 -1.84
N LYS A 209 11.57 -8.79 -2.21
CA LYS A 209 12.09 -8.22 -3.45
C LYS A 209 11.91 -9.16 -4.64
N PRO A 210 11.96 -8.68 -5.90
CA PRO A 210 11.82 -9.50 -7.10
C PRO A 210 12.87 -10.62 -7.20
N ASP A 211 14.06 -10.41 -6.65
CA ASP A 211 15.15 -11.40 -6.59
C ASP A 211 14.94 -12.50 -5.53
N GLY A 212 13.83 -12.42 -4.76
CA GLY A 212 13.46 -13.37 -3.74
C GLY A 212 14.07 -13.12 -2.36
N ILE A 213 14.82 -12.03 -2.18
CA ILE A 213 15.25 -11.60 -0.85
C ILE A 213 14.03 -11.15 -0.05
N LYS A 214 13.87 -11.70 1.17
CA LYS A 214 12.77 -11.41 2.06
C LYS A 214 13.28 -10.80 3.37
N TYR A 215 12.72 -9.67 3.77
CA TYR A 215 12.90 -9.09 5.10
C TYR A 215 11.61 -9.20 5.92
N GLU A 216 11.72 -9.61 7.16
CA GLU A 216 10.64 -9.68 8.14
C GLU A 216 11.08 -8.95 9.40
N GLY A 217 10.49 -7.79 9.69
CA GLY A 217 10.95 -6.98 10.82
C GLY A 217 10.26 -5.65 10.99
N GLY A 218 10.95 -4.74 11.66
CA GLY A 218 10.50 -3.37 11.89
C GLY A 218 10.85 -2.44 10.72
N PHE A 219 10.00 -1.43 10.51
CA PHE A 219 10.20 -0.34 9.55
C PHE A 219 9.90 1.01 10.20
N LYS A 220 10.58 2.04 9.75
CA LYS A 220 10.33 3.42 10.14
C LYS A 220 10.70 4.36 9.00
N GLY A 221 9.70 5.09 8.48
CA GLY A 221 9.92 6.03 7.37
C GLY A 221 10.48 5.35 6.12
N GLY A 222 9.98 4.14 5.77
CA GLY A 222 10.43 3.33 4.66
C GLY A 222 11.63 2.43 4.94
N ASP A 223 12.49 2.76 5.93
CA ASP A 223 13.74 2.06 6.22
C ASP A 223 13.54 0.93 7.23
N ARG A 224 14.33 -0.15 7.10
CA ARG A 224 14.39 -1.23 8.10
C ARG A 224 14.90 -0.67 9.42
N SER A 225 14.19 -1.00 10.52
CA SER A 225 14.46 -0.46 11.84
C SER A 225 14.11 -1.45 12.95
N GLY A 226 14.96 -1.56 13.98
CA GLY A 226 14.78 -2.52 15.06
C GLY A 226 15.08 -3.97 14.63
N ASN A 227 14.56 -4.95 15.37
CA ASN A 227 14.84 -6.36 15.11
C ASN A 227 14.20 -6.85 13.82
N GLY A 228 14.96 -7.63 13.03
CA GLY A 228 14.49 -8.21 11.78
C GLY A 228 15.28 -9.41 11.31
N ILE A 229 14.73 -10.08 10.30
CA ILE A 229 15.31 -11.26 9.66
C ILE A 229 15.35 -10.99 8.15
N ILE A 230 16.53 -11.06 7.57
CA ILE A 230 16.69 -11.18 6.11
C ILE A 230 16.82 -12.67 5.77
N THR A 231 16.04 -13.13 4.80
CA THR A 231 16.19 -14.48 4.21
C THR A 231 16.60 -14.33 2.76
N MET A 232 17.71 -14.93 2.40
CA MET A 232 18.23 -14.97 1.02
C MET A 232 17.57 -16.13 0.24
N PRO A 233 17.54 -16.08 -1.10
CA PRO A 233 16.94 -17.12 -1.94
C PRO A 233 17.61 -18.52 -1.76
N ASP A 234 18.86 -18.57 -1.41
CA ASP A 234 19.61 -19.81 -1.13
C ASP A 234 19.28 -20.44 0.24
N GLY A 235 18.50 -19.70 1.08
CA GLY A 235 18.09 -20.13 2.42
C GLY A 235 18.98 -19.60 3.54
N CYS A 236 20.05 -18.88 3.24
CA CYS A 236 20.87 -18.18 4.23
C CYS A 236 20.03 -17.07 4.91
N LYS A 237 20.23 -16.87 6.23
CA LYS A 237 19.49 -15.87 7.00
C LYS A 237 20.44 -14.96 7.77
N PHE A 238 20.11 -13.69 7.81
CA PHE A 238 20.63 -12.76 8.80
C PHE A 238 19.56 -12.45 9.84
N VAL A 239 19.88 -12.51 11.10
CA VAL A 239 18.99 -12.16 12.23
C VAL A 239 19.71 -11.13 13.09
N GLY A 240 19.18 -9.93 13.19
CA GLY A 240 19.84 -8.85 13.94
C GLY A 240 18.98 -7.62 14.08
N ASN A 241 19.61 -6.55 14.56
CA ASN A 241 19.00 -5.24 14.67
C ASN A 241 19.38 -4.39 13.45
N PHE A 242 18.47 -3.51 13.05
CA PHE A 242 18.62 -2.57 11.93
C PHE A 242 18.40 -1.14 12.39
N LYS A 243 19.15 -0.24 11.80
CA LYS A 243 19.00 1.20 11.94
C LYS A 243 19.28 1.85 10.60
N ASP A 244 18.33 2.68 10.13
CA ASP A 244 18.44 3.40 8.85
C ASP A 244 18.89 2.47 7.71
N ASP A 245 18.18 1.34 7.55
CA ASP A 245 18.41 0.27 6.56
C ASP A 245 19.69 -0.57 6.77
N GLN A 246 20.54 -0.26 7.74
CA GLN A 246 21.80 -0.93 7.98
C GLN A 246 21.75 -1.84 9.21
N ALA A 247 22.49 -2.98 9.17
CA ALA A 247 22.65 -3.84 10.33
C ALA A 247 23.47 -3.11 11.40
N GLU A 248 23.03 -3.18 12.67
CA GLU A 248 23.62 -2.46 13.80
C GLU A 248 23.58 -3.30 15.08
N GLY A 249 24.71 -3.35 15.82
CA GLY A 249 24.84 -4.12 17.06
C GLY A 249 24.94 -5.62 16.81
N HIS A 250 24.55 -6.42 17.80
CA HIS A 250 24.70 -7.88 17.72
C HIS A 250 23.78 -8.50 16.66
N GLY A 251 24.38 -9.37 15.81
CA GLY A 251 23.66 -10.09 14.76
C GLY A 251 24.26 -11.46 14.46
N LYS A 252 23.47 -12.31 13.82
CA LYS A 252 23.92 -13.64 13.41
C LYS A 252 23.51 -13.99 11.99
N ILE A 253 24.43 -14.67 11.31
CA ILE A 253 24.19 -15.33 10.02
C ILE A 253 23.94 -16.82 10.30
N ILE A 254 22.86 -17.36 9.77
CA ILE A 254 22.54 -18.78 9.77
C ILE A 254 22.66 -19.26 8.33
N PHE A 255 23.66 -20.09 8.06
CA PHE A 255 23.91 -20.62 6.74
C PHE A 255 22.99 -21.80 6.43
N LYS A 256 22.81 -22.10 5.15
CA LYS A 256 21.95 -23.21 4.67
C LYS A 256 22.36 -24.59 5.24
N ASN A 257 23.63 -24.80 5.47
CA ASN A 257 24.18 -26.05 6.05
C ASN A 257 23.99 -26.14 7.57
N GLY A 258 23.43 -25.08 8.20
CA GLY A 258 23.21 -25.04 9.64
C GLY A 258 24.32 -24.38 10.45
N ASP A 259 25.41 -23.96 9.83
CA ASP A 259 26.44 -23.16 10.49
C ASP A 259 25.85 -21.84 10.99
N VAL A 260 26.40 -21.35 12.09
CA VAL A 260 26.00 -20.03 12.65
C VAL A 260 27.23 -19.17 12.89
N SER A 261 27.23 -17.97 12.36
CA SER A 261 28.26 -16.95 12.63
C SER A 261 27.63 -15.77 13.34
N GLU A 262 28.09 -15.46 14.56
CA GLU A 262 27.61 -14.36 15.39
C GLU A 262 28.69 -13.30 15.57
N GLY A 263 28.32 -12.02 15.60
CA GLY A 263 29.27 -10.92 15.78
C GLY A 263 28.57 -9.59 15.91
N GLU A 264 29.36 -8.55 16.11
CA GLU A 264 28.90 -7.16 16.11
C GLU A 264 28.89 -6.58 14.70
N TRP A 265 27.92 -5.70 14.46
CA TRP A 265 27.71 -5.01 13.19
C TRP A 265 27.67 -3.52 13.45
N LYS A 266 28.26 -2.76 12.56
CA LYS A 266 28.23 -1.31 12.58
C LYS A 266 28.14 -0.77 11.16
N ASP A 267 27.20 0.14 10.93
CA ASP A 267 26.96 0.74 9.62
C ASP A 267 26.84 -0.30 8.49
N GLY A 268 26.22 -1.47 8.79
CA GLY A 268 26.06 -2.57 7.83
C GLY A 268 27.26 -3.50 7.68
N GLU A 269 28.41 -3.20 8.28
CA GLU A 269 29.61 -4.01 8.22
C GLU A 269 29.79 -4.86 9.49
N ARG A 270 30.20 -6.12 9.32
CA ARG A 270 30.48 -7.03 10.45
C ARG A 270 31.89 -6.80 11.00
N ASP A 271 32.05 -6.77 12.31
CA ASP A 271 33.35 -6.80 12.98
C ASP A 271 34.12 -8.08 12.60
N ILE A 272 35.43 -7.99 12.64
CA ILE A 272 36.34 -9.14 12.43
C ILE A 272 36.25 -10.19 13.55
N GLN A 273 35.82 -9.81 14.74
CA GLN A 273 35.62 -10.72 15.88
C GLN A 273 34.29 -11.44 15.75
N VAL A 274 34.36 -12.77 15.62
CA VAL A 274 33.17 -13.61 15.45
C VAL A 274 33.16 -14.78 16.40
N THR A 275 31.96 -15.27 16.68
CA THR A 275 31.74 -16.65 17.17
C THR A 275 31.15 -17.43 16.00
N TYR A 276 31.85 -18.49 15.58
CA TYR A 276 31.36 -19.41 14.55
C TYR A 276 31.09 -20.79 15.19
N THR A 277 29.91 -21.35 14.92
CA THR A 277 29.45 -22.62 15.46
C THR A 277 29.01 -23.55 14.33
N TRP A 278 29.57 -24.72 14.26
CA TRP A 278 29.18 -25.75 13.30
C TRP A 278 28.11 -26.69 13.89
N PRO A 279 27.28 -27.33 13.05
CA PRO A 279 26.25 -28.26 13.51
C PRO A 279 26.77 -29.44 14.32
N GLY A 280 28.03 -29.82 14.13
CA GLY A 280 28.72 -30.87 14.89
C GLY A 280 29.03 -30.48 16.32
N GLY A 281 28.89 -29.21 16.67
CA GLY A 281 29.15 -28.66 18.00
C GLY A 281 30.53 -28.03 18.17
N GLU A 282 31.33 -28.01 17.11
CA GLU A 282 32.60 -27.28 17.06
C GLU A 282 32.28 -25.75 17.18
N LYS A 283 33.21 -25.02 17.84
CA LYS A 283 33.07 -23.59 18.04
C LYS A 283 34.38 -22.87 17.82
N TYR A 284 34.36 -21.79 17.07
CA TYR A 284 35.46 -20.84 16.96
C TYR A 284 35.06 -19.49 17.52
N VAL A 285 35.98 -18.86 18.24
CA VAL A 285 35.83 -17.46 18.70
C VAL A 285 37.13 -16.73 18.37
N GLY A 286 37.09 -15.73 17.52
CA GLY A 286 38.30 -15.03 17.10
C GLY A 286 38.13 -14.21 15.83
N GLU A 287 39.28 -13.86 15.24
CA GLU A 287 39.34 -13.02 14.05
C GLU A 287 38.92 -13.80 12.79
N TYR A 288 38.04 -13.19 11.98
CA TYR A 288 37.54 -13.76 10.74
C TYR A 288 37.66 -12.72 9.63
N VAL A 289 38.56 -12.95 8.72
CA VAL A 289 38.95 -11.99 7.68
C VAL A 289 38.84 -12.63 6.30
N ASN A 290 38.22 -11.95 5.35
CA ASN A 290 38.03 -12.46 3.98
C ASN A 290 37.42 -13.87 3.95
N ASP A 291 36.34 -14.06 4.68
CA ASP A 291 35.60 -15.33 4.80
C ASP A 291 36.43 -16.54 5.29
N SER A 292 37.50 -16.26 6.04
CA SER A 292 38.37 -17.28 6.60
C SER A 292 38.72 -16.98 8.06
N ILE A 293 38.92 -18.05 8.86
CA ILE A 293 39.54 -17.96 10.16
C ILE A 293 41.00 -17.52 9.94
N ASP A 294 41.36 -16.33 10.39
CA ASP A 294 42.70 -15.75 10.26
C ASP A 294 42.97 -14.78 11.44
N GLY A 295 44.18 -14.82 12.02
CA GLY A 295 44.53 -14.03 13.21
C GLY A 295 44.41 -14.80 14.50
N GLN A 296 44.12 -14.11 15.60
CA GLN A 296 44.00 -14.73 16.95
C GLN A 296 42.63 -15.34 17.19
N GLY A 297 42.59 -16.53 17.78
CA GLY A 297 41.31 -17.17 18.10
C GLY A 297 41.41 -18.40 18.97
N THR A 298 40.26 -18.93 19.31
CA THR A 298 40.07 -20.17 20.07
C THR A 298 39.15 -21.07 19.28
N TYR A 299 39.62 -22.28 18.97
CA TYR A 299 38.80 -23.34 18.40
C TYR A 299 38.55 -24.40 19.45
N THR A 300 37.31 -24.83 19.63
CA THR A 300 36.91 -25.82 20.62
C THR A 300 36.14 -26.94 19.93
N PHE A 301 36.58 -28.15 20.14
CA PHE A 301 35.94 -29.38 19.69
C PHE A 301 34.85 -29.86 20.65
N PRO A 302 33.89 -30.67 20.22
CA PRO A 302 32.80 -31.18 21.05
C PRO A 302 33.26 -32.04 22.23
N ASP A 303 34.39 -32.73 22.09
CA ASP A 303 34.99 -33.56 23.13
C ASP A 303 35.76 -32.76 24.20
N GLY A 304 35.88 -31.46 24.00
CA GLY A 304 36.56 -30.52 24.90
C GLY A 304 38.02 -30.23 24.54
N GLU A 305 38.56 -30.83 23.45
CA GLU A 305 39.84 -30.40 22.90
C GLU A 305 39.74 -28.94 22.48
N LYS A 306 40.80 -28.15 22.72
CA LYS A 306 40.79 -26.72 22.47
C LYS A 306 42.15 -26.22 21.98
N TYR A 307 42.15 -25.48 20.85
CA TYR A 307 43.31 -24.72 20.42
C TYR A 307 43.09 -23.21 20.69
N GLU A 308 44.07 -22.60 21.33
CA GLU A 308 44.10 -21.14 21.56
C GLU A 308 45.39 -20.60 20.97
N GLY A 309 45.31 -19.77 19.91
CA GLY A 309 46.49 -19.29 19.24
C GLY A 309 46.20 -18.58 17.94
N ARG A 310 47.24 -18.46 17.13
CA ARG A 310 47.14 -17.86 15.81
C ARG A 310 46.67 -18.85 14.77
N PHE A 311 45.78 -18.37 13.90
CA PHE A 311 45.31 -19.06 12.70
C PHE A 311 45.80 -18.35 11.44
N LYS A 312 45.92 -19.10 10.37
CA LYS A 312 46.18 -18.58 9.02
C LYS A 312 45.43 -19.44 8.01
N GLY A 313 44.47 -18.81 7.30
CA GLY A 313 43.65 -19.52 6.30
C GLY A 313 42.92 -20.74 6.86
N GLY A 314 42.47 -20.72 8.12
CA GLY A 314 41.76 -21.79 8.79
C GLY A 314 42.63 -22.81 9.50
N HIS A 315 43.96 -22.75 9.39
CA HIS A 315 44.93 -23.70 9.98
C HIS A 315 45.60 -23.10 11.22
N TYR A 316 45.94 -23.96 12.22
CA TYR A 316 46.78 -23.56 13.34
C TYR A 316 48.15 -23.13 12.84
N HIS A 317 48.56 -21.90 13.15
CA HIS A 317 49.79 -21.29 12.66
C HIS A 317 50.42 -20.36 13.67
N GLY A 318 51.77 -20.36 13.79
CA GLY A 318 52.46 -19.55 14.76
C GLY A 318 52.27 -19.99 16.19
N GLN A 319 52.32 -19.09 17.15
CA GLN A 319 52.23 -19.45 18.58
C GLN A 319 50.82 -19.84 18.99
N GLY A 320 50.71 -20.94 19.73
CA GLY A 320 49.45 -21.46 20.22
C GLY A 320 49.59 -22.48 21.35
N THR A 321 48.45 -22.83 21.91
CA THR A 321 48.29 -23.88 22.95
C THR A 321 47.16 -24.80 22.50
N LEU A 322 47.48 -26.08 22.30
CA LEU A 322 46.50 -27.14 22.12
C LEU A 322 46.32 -27.86 23.47
N THR A 323 45.10 -27.86 23.99
CA THR A 323 44.72 -28.50 25.25
C THR A 323 43.82 -29.66 24.94
N PHE A 324 44.19 -30.84 25.45
CA PHE A 324 43.44 -32.10 25.27
C PHE A 324 42.37 -32.31 26.35
N PRO A 325 41.35 -33.16 26.13
CA PRO A 325 40.28 -33.40 27.10
C PRO A 325 40.74 -33.91 28.46
N ASP A 326 41.89 -34.57 28.52
CA ASP A 326 42.49 -35.09 29.77
C ASP A 326 43.26 -34.02 30.58
N GLY A 327 43.36 -32.78 30.02
CA GLY A 327 44.04 -31.62 30.60
C GLY A 327 45.53 -31.53 30.24
N SER A 328 46.07 -32.47 29.49
CA SER A 328 47.41 -32.34 28.89
C SER A 328 47.42 -31.24 27.80
N LYS A 329 48.60 -30.70 27.46
CA LYS A 329 48.69 -29.61 26.51
C LYS A 329 50.00 -29.58 25.72
N SER A 330 49.92 -29.05 24.51
CA SER A 330 51.04 -28.73 23.64
C SER A 330 51.13 -27.21 23.47
N VAL A 331 52.28 -26.64 23.83
CA VAL A 331 52.47 -25.17 23.82
C VAL A 331 53.66 -24.79 22.97
N GLY A 332 53.49 -23.89 22.02
CA GLY A 332 54.55 -23.39 21.17
C GLY A 332 54.12 -23.05 19.77
N GLU A 333 54.98 -23.25 18.80
CA GLU A 333 54.78 -22.88 17.40
C GLU A 333 54.15 -24.05 16.62
N PHE A 334 53.06 -23.77 15.93
CA PHE A 334 52.37 -24.65 14.98
C PHE A 334 52.56 -24.13 13.55
N LYS A 335 52.54 -25.01 12.57
CA LYS A 335 52.62 -24.70 11.16
C LYS A 335 51.66 -25.59 10.38
N ASP A 336 50.64 -24.98 9.79
CA ASP A 336 49.62 -25.65 8.97
C ASP A 336 49.06 -26.92 9.68
N ASP A 337 48.53 -26.69 10.93
CA ASP A 337 47.99 -27.65 11.91
C ASP A 337 49.00 -28.54 12.59
N GLU A 338 50.24 -28.64 12.12
CA GLU A 338 51.26 -29.53 12.65
C GLU A 338 52.11 -28.86 13.75
N PRO A 339 52.41 -29.56 14.87
CA PRO A 339 53.36 -29.12 15.87
C PRO A 339 54.76 -28.88 15.26
N PHE A 340 55.29 -27.67 15.32
CA PHE A 340 56.59 -27.35 14.73
C PHE A 340 57.70 -27.16 15.77
N ASN A 341 57.52 -26.26 16.74
CA ASN A 341 58.40 -26.05 17.87
C ASN A 341 57.58 -25.98 19.15
N ILE A 342 57.26 -27.11 19.79
CA ILE A 342 56.38 -27.20 20.93
C ILE A 342 57.02 -27.90 22.13
N THR A 343 56.48 -27.61 23.32
CA THR A 343 56.69 -28.39 24.55
C THR A 343 55.36 -29.04 24.96
N GLU A 344 55.43 -30.37 25.20
CA GLU A 344 54.30 -31.17 25.66
C GLU A 344 54.30 -31.26 27.20
N TYR A 345 53.11 -31.06 27.81
CA TYR A 345 52.90 -31.10 29.26
C TYR A 345 51.80 -32.13 29.57
N ASP A 346 51.94 -32.86 30.68
CA ASP A 346 50.84 -33.63 31.26
C ASP A 346 49.81 -32.67 31.94
N LYS A 347 48.74 -33.25 32.46
CA LYS A 347 47.69 -32.53 33.17
C LYS A 347 48.14 -31.86 34.47
N GLU A 348 49.25 -32.34 35.11
CA GLU A 348 49.90 -31.78 36.26
C GLU A 348 50.86 -30.64 35.89
N GLY A 349 51.15 -30.38 34.61
CA GLY A 349 52.04 -29.35 34.09
C GLY A 349 53.52 -29.82 34.01
N THR A 350 53.80 -31.12 34.10
CA THR A 350 55.12 -31.68 33.93
C THR A 350 55.47 -31.82 32.43
N ILE A 351 56.67 -31.48 32.02
CA ILE A 351 57.14 -31.64 30.65
C ILE A 351 57.29 -33.15 30.34
N ILE A 352 56.57 -33.62 29.31
CA ILE A 352 56.58 -35.02 28.89
C ILE A 352 57.20 -35.20 27.49
N GLY A 353 57.45 -34.14 26.76
CA GLY A 353 58.06 -34.19 25.44
C GLY A 353 58.39 -32.86 24.84
N LYS A 354 59.15 -32.82 23.76
CA LYS A 354 59.43 -31.65 22.93
C LYS A 354 59.45 -32.03 21.46
N ILE A 355 58.94 -31.17 20.61
CA ILE A 355 59.09 -31.23 19.16
C ILE A 355 59.92 -30.03 18.74
N VAL A 356 60.93 -30.21 17.90
CA VAL A 356 61.80 -29.15 17.38
C VAL A 356 61.94 -29.35 15.87
N ASN A 357 61.57 -28.30 15.10
CA ASN A 357 61.50 -28.36 13.65
C ASN A 357 60.66 -29.53 13.12
N GLY A 358 59.54 -29.84 13.78
CA GLY A 358 58.62 -30.91 13.42
C GLY A 358 59.12 -32.34 13.83
N VAL A 359 60.22 -32.46 14.54
CA VAL A 359 60.81 -33.77 14.95
C VAL A 359 60.74 -33.93 16.48
N LYS A 360 60.15 -35.04 16.94
CA LYS A 360 60.06 -35.39 18.36
C LYS A 360 61.47 -35.67 18.89
N LYS A 361 61.83 -35.10 20.03
CA LYS A 361 63.11 -35.20 20.72
C LYS A 361 62.98 -36.12 21.92
#